data_3e414b93895c4e7aba28abed35b9b1b2
#
_entry.id   3e414b93895c4e7aba28abed35b9b1b2
#
_cell.length_a   1.000
_cell.length_b   1.000
_cell.length_c   1.000
_cell.angle_alpha   90.00
_cell.angle_beta   90.00
_cell.angle_gamma   90.00
#
_symmetry.space_group_name_H-M   'P 1'
#
loop_
_entity.id
_entity.type
_entity.pdbx_description
1 polymer ?
#
loop_
_entity_poly.entity_id
_entity_poly.type
_entity_poly.pdbx_seq_one_letter_code
_entity_poly.pdbx_strand_id
1 'polypeptide(L)'
;LNVGKYKDRDTYLAESIGKVDQMSDLVQEILELSKLQEETLTKEPIALEKVLPEWNKEFQLLSQEKGLKIQTALEPLTIEANPIAFRNVWNNLLMNAIKHSTREGVIQIQLADQVLTIKNPCMPLAKEQIETAFSLLPSSKGTTGGGNGVGLYSVHQLLKREGISHRFFATEDGMCFEIDLKTIE
;
A
#
# COMPACT_ATOMS: atom_id res chain seq x y z
N LEU A 1 -26.75 34.38 -1.81
CA LEU A 1 -25.36 34.72 -2.19
C LEU A 1 -24.43 34.34 -1.04
N ASN A 2 -23.88 33.13 -1.09
CA ASN A 2 -22.89 32.63 -0.12
C ASN A 2 -21.47 33.07 -0.55
N VAL A 3 -21.08 34.28 -0.29
CA VAL A 3 -19.77 34.87 -0.63
C VAL A 3 -18.74 34.75 0.51
N GLY A 4 -19.03 34.01 1.56
CA GLY A 4 -18.22 34.00 2.79
C GLY A 4 -17.34 32.77 3.05
N LYS A 5 -17.20 31.79 2.14
CA LYS A 5 -16.53 30.52 2.44
C LYS A 5 -15.11 30.34 1.88
N TYR A 6 -14.64 31.25 1.05
CA TYR A 6 -13.31 31.16 0.45
C TYR A 6 -12.47 32.36 0.83
N LYS A 7 -11.66 32.21 1.86
CA LYS A 7 -10.79 33.27 2.38
C LYS A 7 -9.60 33.58 1.45
N ASP A 8 -9.28 32.68 0.51
CA ASP A 8 -8.17 32.86 -0.42
C ASP A 8 -8.41 32.04 -1.70
N ARG A 9 -8.40 32.72 -2.85
CA ARG A 9 -8.59 32.13 -4.18
C ARG A 9 -7.45 31.15 -4.51
N ASP A 10 -6.24 31.44 -4.11
CA ASP A 10 -5.06 30.63 -4.43
C ASP A 10 -5.07 29.33 -3.62
N THR A 11 -5.49 29.37 -2.38
CA THR A 11 -5.71 28.17 -1.54
C THR A 11 -6.78 27.27 -2.15
N TYR A 12 -7.90 27.85 -2.61
CA TYR A 12 -8.96 27.08 -3.27
C TYR A 12 -8.50 26.42 -4.58
N LEU A 13 -7.71 27.15 -5.38
CA LEU A 13 -7.14 26.62 -6.60
C LEU A 13 -6.15 25.48 -6.31
N ALA A 14 -5.27 25.64 -5.32
CA ALA A 14 -4.33 24.62 -4.91
C ALA A 14 -5.04 23.34 -4.40
N GLU A 15 -6.09 23.51 -3.57
CA GLU A 15 -6.92 22.37 -3.12
C GLU A 15 -7.66 21.69 -4.28
N SER A 16 -8.13 22.48 -5.26
CA SER A 16 -8.85 21.95 -6.41
C SER A 16 -7.90 21.17 -7.33
N ILE A 17 -6.71 21.68 -7.59
CA ILE A 17 -5.65 20.99 -8.35
C ILE A 17 -5.29 19.69 -7.64
N GLY A 18 -5.03 19.72 -6.33
CA GLY A 18 -4.72 18.50 -5.57
C GLY A 18 -5.83 17.44 -5.62
N LYS A 19 -7.11 17.84 -5.68
CA LYS A 19 -8.23 16.90 -5.88
C LYS A 19 -8.27 16.32 -7.29
N VAL A 20 -7.95 17.11 -8.31
CA VAL A 20 -7.89 16.64 -9.70
C VAL A 20 -6.74 15.64 -9.86
N ASP A 21 -5.57 15.91 -9.28
CA ASP A 21 -4.44 14.99 -9.29
C ASP A 21 -4.80 13.66 -8.59
N GLN A 22 -5.45 13.73 -7.42
CA GLN A 22 -5.94 12.54 -6.72
C GLN A 22 -6.94 11.72 -7.56
N MET A 23 -7.86 12.40 -8.27
CA MET A 23 -8.79 11.71 -9.17
C MET A 23 -8.08 11.07 -10.35
N SER A 24 -7.07 11.71 -10.91
CA SER A 24 -6.25 11.16 -12.00
C SER A 24 -5.51 9.90 -11.55
N ASP A 25 -4.86 9.94 -10.39
CA ASP A 25 -4.19 8.78 -9.80
C ASP A 25 -5.17 7.61 -9.57
N LEU A 26 -6.36 7.92 -9.03
CA LEU A 26 -7.42 6.94 -8.78
C LEU A 26 -7.90 6.26 -10.08
N VAL A 27 -8.11 7.03 -11.14
CA VAL A 27 -8.50 6.50 -12.46
C VAL A 27 -7.39 5.60 -13.01
N GLN A 28 -6.13 6.01 -12.88
CA GLN A 28 -5.00 5.23 -13.34
C GLN A 28 -4.87 3.91 -12.59
N GLU A 29 -4.99 3.91 -11.26
CA GLU A 29 -4.98 2.71 -10.44
C GLU A 29 -6.14 1.75 -10.80
N ILE A 30 -7.34 2.27 -11.07
CA ILE A 30 -8.49 1.45 -11.52
C ILE A 30 -8.24 0.83 -12.90
N LEU A 31 -7.66 1.59 -13.83
CA LEU A 31 -7.32 1.08 -15.17
C LEU A 31 -6.25 0.00 -15.12
N GLU A 32 -5.24 0.14 -14.27
CA GLU A 32 -4.23 -0.90 -14.04
C GLU A 32 -4.82 -2.17 -13.46
N LEU A 33 -5.70 -2.03 -12.47
CA LEU A 33 -6.46 -3.17 -11.92
C LEU A 33 -7.30 -3.87 -12.99
N SER A 34 -8.02 -3.12 -13.82
CA SER A 34 -8.84 -3.68 -14.89
C SER A 34 -8.00 -4.47 -15.88
N LYS A 35 -6.85 -3.94 -16.31
CA LYS A 35 -5.91 -4.66 -17.18
C LYS A 35 -5.41 -5.96 -16.55
N LEU A 36 -4.99 -5.90 -15.28
CA LEU A 36 -4.53 -7.08 -14.56
C LEU A 36 -5.63 -8.12 -14.34
N GLN A 37 -6.92 -7.74 -14.38
CA GLN A 37 -8.05 -8.66 -14.28
C GLN A 37 -8.37 -9.35 -15.60
N GLU A 38 -8.12 -8.72 -16.74
CA GLU A 38 -8.44 -9.24 -18.08
C GLU A 38 -7.34 -10.16 -18.63
N GLU A 39 -6.08 -9.98 -18.21
CA GLU A 39 -4.97 -10.77 -18.70
C GLU A 39 -4.89 -12.15 -17.99
N THR A 40 -4.66 -13.20 -18.77
CA THR A 40 -4.24 -14.51 -18.24
C THR A 40 -2.79 -14.36 -17.78
N LEU A 41 -2.62 -13.99 -16.53
CA LEU A 41 -1.30 -13.71 -15.96
C LEU A 41 -0.52 -15.02 -15.80
N THR A 42 0.55 -15.19 -16.56
CA THR A 42 1.45 -16.32 -16.42
C THR A 42 2.13 -16.27 -15.05
N LYS A 43 2.08 -17.38 -14.32
CA LYS A 43 2.84 -17.55 -13.08
C LYS A 43 4.27 -17.97 -13.40
N GLU A 44 5.20 -17.45 -12.62
CA GLU A 44 6.62 -17.74 -12.71
C GLU A 44 7.20 -17.85 -11.30
N PRO A 45 8.29 -18.63 -11.11
CA PRO A 45 8.95 -18.70 -9.81
C PRO A 45 9.60 -17.38 -9.44
N ILE A 46 9.23 -16.83 -8.29
CA ILE A 46 9.75 -15.57 -7.75
C ILE A 46 10.48 -15.85 -6.43
N ALA A 47 11.78 -15.66 -6.41
CA ALA A 47 12.59 -15.75 -5.19
C ALA A 47 12.48 -14.43 -4.40
N LEU A 48 11.61 -14.38 -3.41
CA LEU A 48 11.23 -13.15 -2.69
C LEU A 48 12.41 -12.49 -1.99
N GLU A 49 13.29 -13.27 -1.37
CA GLU A 49 14.48 -12.76 -0.68
C GLU A 49 15.45 -12.00 -1.62
N LYS A 50 15.34 -12.25 -2.94
CA LYS A 50 16.15 -11.57 -3.96
C LYS A 50 15.44 -10.35 -4.53
N VAL A 51 14.17 -10.47 -4.87
CA VAL A 51 13.45 -9.41 -5.58
C VAL A 51 12.98 -8.28 -4.67
N LEU A 52 12.57 -8.56 -3.43
CA LEU A 52 12.08 -7.53 -2.52
C LEU A 52 13.13 -6.45 -2.21
N PRO A 53 14.40 -6.76 -1.92
CA PRO A 53 15.43 -5.76 -1.74
C PRO A 53 15.67 -4.90 -2.99
N GLU A 54 15.58 -5.48 -4.19
CA GLU A 54 15.72 -4.73 -5.44
C GLU A 54 14.54 -3.77 -5.66
N TRP A 55 13.33 -4.23 -5.43
CA TRP A 55 12.13 -3.37 -5.55
C TRP A 55 12.12 -2.25 -4.51
N ASN A 56 12.65 -2.49 -3.31
CA ASN A 56 12.77 -1.46 -2.28
C ASN A 56 13.66 -0.28 -2.69
N LYS A 57 14.62 -0.49 -3.59
CA LYS A 57 15.51 0.60 -4.07
C LYS A 57 14.74 1.73 -4.73
N GLU A 58 13.63 1.44 -5.40
CA GLU A 58 12.79 2.44 -6.06
C GLU A 58 12.19 3.45 -5.06
N PHE A 59 12.02 3.02 -3.81
CA PHE A 59 11.45 3.84 -2.73
C PHE A 59 12.50 4.52 -1.84
N GLN A 60 13.80 4.33 -2.14
CA GLN A 60 14.88 4.82 -1.28
C GLN A 60 14.84 6.34 -1.11
N LEU A 61 14.67 7.09 -2.20
CA LEU A 61 14.62 8.55 -2.14
C LEU A 61 13.43 9.02 -1.29
N LEU A 62 12.25 8.46 -1.55
CA LEU A 62 11.02 8.81 -0.85
C LEU A 62 11.09 8.49 0.67
N SER A 63 11.70 7.37 1.04
CA SER A 63 11.91 7.04 2.45
C SER A 63 12.92 7.97 3.10
N GLN A 64 14.01 8.33 2.40
CA GLN A 64 15.01 9.26 2.89
C GLN A 64 14.47 10.67 3.14
N GLU A 65 13.60 11.20 2.29
CA GLU A 65 12.94 12.51 2.46
C GLU A 65 12.13 12.60 3.77
N LYS A 66 11.62 11.46 4.25
CA LYS A 66 10.94 11.34 5.54
C LYS A 66 11.86 10.93 6.70
N GLY A 67 13.15 10.68 6.45
CA GLY A 67 14.07 10.12 7.43
C GLY A 67 13.77 8.68 7.83
N LEU A 68 12.97 7.94 7.02
CA LEU A 68 12.59 6.57 7.32
C LEU A 68 13.72 5.60 7.00
N LYS A 69 13.87 4.58 7.85
CA LYS A 69 14.72 3.42 7.59
C LYS A 69 13.87 2.22 7.21
N ILE A 70 14.27 1.48 6.19
CA ILE A 70 13.65 0.21 5.81
C ILE A 70 14.58 -0.91 6.26
N GLN A 71 14.12 -1.73 7.19
CA GLN A 71 14.85 -2.91 7.68
C GLN A 71 14.19 -4.18 7.14
N THR A 72 15.01 -5.10 6.62
CA THR A 72 14.55 -6.37 6.04
C THR A 72 15.16 -7.55 6.75
N ALA A 73 14.35 -8.57 7.05
CA ALA A 73 14.76 -9.88 7.53
C ALA A 73 13.99 -10.92 6.71
N LEU A 74 14.64 -11.50 5.69
CA LEU A 74 13.98 -12.32 4.70
C LEU A 74 14.58 -13.73 4.68
N GLU A 75 13.79 -14.73 5.05
CA GLU A 75 14.12 -16.13 4.80
C GLU A 75 13.99 -16.46 3.31
N PRO A 76 14.80 -17.38 2.76
CA PRO A 76 14.65 -17.81 1.38
C PRO A 76 13.27 -18.42 1.12
N LEU A 77 12.54 -17.87 0.15
CA LEU A 77 11.25 -18.40 -0.28
C LEU A 77 11.02 -18.10 -1.76
N THR A 78 10.73 -19.14 -2.53
CA THR A 78 10.26 -19.02 -3.91
C THR A 78 8.78 -19.32 -3.97
N ILE A 79 8.01 -18.45 -4.61
CA ILE A 79 6.56 -18.61 -4.82
C ILE A 79 6.26 -18.66 -6.32
N GLU A 80 5.17 -19.35 -6.71
CA GLU A 80 4.64 -19.35 -8.07
C GLU A 80 3.58 -18.26 -8.20
N ALA A 81 3.95 -17.09 -8.74
CA ALA A 81 3.04 -15.97 -8.89
C ALA A 81 3.33 -15.18 -10.17
N ASN A 82 2.39 -14.33 -10.60
CA ASN A 82 2.69 -13.39 -11.66
C ASN A 82 3.57 -12.25 -11.13
N PRO A 83 4.79 -12.02 -11.72
CA PRO A 83 5.74 -11.04 -11.20
C PRO A 83 5.20 -9.61 -11.21
N ILE A 84 4.43 -9.24 -12.25
CA ILE A 84 3.88 -7.89 -12.39
C ILE A 84 2.81 -7.64 -11.31
N ALA A 85 1.88 -8.59 -11.16
CA ALA A 85 0.83 -8.48 -10.15
C ALA A 85 1.40 -8.45 -8.73
N PHE A 86 2.37 -9.33 -8.41
CA PHE A 86 2.97 -9.34 -7.08
C PHE A 86 3.80 -8.09 -6.80
N ARG A 87 4.52 -7.57 -7.82
CA ARG A 87 5.22 -6.28 -7.69
C ARG A 87 4.25 -5.12 -7.43
N ASN A 88 3.08 -5.10 -8.08
CA ASN A 88 2.06 -4.09 -7.81
C ASN A 88 1.52 -4.18 -6.38
N VAL A 89 1.27 -5.39 -5.86
CA VAL A 89 0.93 -5.60 -4.46
C VAL A 89 2.02 -5.01 -3.56
N TRP A 90 3.29 -5.36 -3.83
CA TRP A 90 4.42 -4.89 -3.05
C TRP A 90 4.56 -3.37 -3.05
N ASN A 91 4.52 -2.76 -4.22
CA ASN A 91 4.64 -1.32 -4.39
C ASN A 91 3.55 -0.56 -3.64
N ASN A 92 2.30 -1.03 -3.72
CA ASN A 92 1.19 -0.44 -2.98
C ASN A 92 1.38 -0.54 -1.46
N LEU A 93 1.83 -1.68 -0.96
CA LEU A 93 2.08 -1.88 0.47
C LEU A 93 3.22 -1.00 0.98
N LEU A 94 4.35 -0.97 0.26
CA LEU A 94 5.50 -0.19 0.68
C LEU A 94 5.25 1.32 0.57
N MET A 95 4.59 1.77 -0.50
CA MET A 95 4.15 3.17 -0.64
C MET A 95 3.22 3.57 0.50
N ASN A 96 2.25 2.71 0.84
CA ASN A 96 1.33 2.95 1.94
C ASN A 96 2.08 3.03 3.29
N ALA A 97 3.01 2.10 3.54
CA ALA A 97 3.84 2.13 4.73
C ALA A 97 4.65 3.43 4.83
N ILE A 98 5.29 3.88 3.74
CA ILE A 98 6.07 5.13 3.71
C ILE A 98 5.15 6.35 3.92
N LYS A 99 4.02 6.42 3.21
CA LYS A 99 3.07 7.55 3.32
C LYS A 99 2.59 7.75 4.76
N HIS A 100 2.25 6.68 5.46
CA HIS A 100 1.60 6.72 6.77
C HIS A 100 2.55 6.57 7.95
N SER A 101 3.83 6.27 7.73
CA SER A 101 4.82 6.25 8.81
C SER A 101 5.05 7.61 9.44
N THR A 102 5.28 7.61 10.74
CA THR A 102 5.86 8.76 11.45
C THR A 102 7.26 9.05 10.94
N ARG A 103 7.66 10.34 10.90
CA ARG A 103 9.01 10.72 10.47
C ARG A 103 10.08 10.04 11.35
N GLU A 104 11.23 9.78 10.75
CA GLU A 104 12.40 9.17 11.43
C GLU A 104 12.13 7.76 11.99
N GLY A 105 11.05 7.13 11.53
CA GLY A 105 10.65 5.80 11.95
C GLY A 105 11.39 4.67 11.21
N VAL A 106 11.08 3.43 11.59
CA VAL A 106 11.61 2.23 10.97
C VAL A 106 10.48 1.39 10.41
N ILE A 107 10.46 1.19 9.08
CA ILE A 107 9.59 0.22 8.43
C ILE A 107 10.30 -1.14 8.50
N GLN A 108 9.62 -2.13 9.07
CA GLN A 108 10.13 -3.49 9.21
C GLN A 108 9.47 -4.40 8.19
N ILE A 109 10.29 -5.11 7.42
CA ILE A 109 9.86 -6.10 6.44
C ILE A 109 10.43 -7.44 6.86
N GLN A 110 9.56 -8.40 7.12
CA GLN A 110 9.98 -9.74 7.55
C GLN A 110 9.32 -10.80 6.69
N LEU A 111 10.10 -11.79 6.29
CA LEU A 111 9.63 -13.03 5.68
C LEU A 111 10.15 -14.17 6.53
N ALA A 112 9.25 -14.84 7.23
CA ALA A 112 9.56 -15.98 8.08
C ALA A 112 8.37 -16.96 8.10
N ASP A 113 8.63 -18.25 8.16
CA ASP A 113 7.61 -19.30 8.19
C ASP A 113 6.60 -19.17 7.03
N GLN A 114 7.04 -18.69 5.86
CA GLN A 114 6.21 -18.41 4.67
C GLN A 114 5.17 -17.30 4.91
N VAL A 115 5.38 -16.43 5.87
CA VAL A 115 4.55 -15.26 6.12
C VAL A 115 5.37 -14.01 5.85
N LEU A 116 4.89 -13.16 4.92
CA LEU A 116 5.49 -11.87 4.62
C LEU A 116 4.76 -10.78 5.39
N THR A 117 5.48 -10.03 6.19
CA THR A 117 4.92 -8.90 6.94
C THR A 117 5.60 -7.59 6.58
N ILE A 118 4.83 -6.52 6.55
CA ILE A 118 5.32 -5.14 6.50
C ILE A 118 4.69 -4.37 7.66
N LYS A 119 5.53 -3.89 8.57
CA LYS A 119 5.13 -3.13 9.74
C LYS A 119 5.65 -1.70 9.63
N ASN A 120 4.80 -0.74 9.84
CA ASN A 120 5.17 0.67 9.82
C ASN A 120 4.76 1.39 11.11
N PRO A 121 5.62 2.25 11.67
CA PRO A 121 5.31 3.03 12.85
C PRO A 121 4.36 4.18 12.49
N CYS A 122 3.19 4.18 13.10
CA CYS A 122 2.20 5.25 12.94
C CYS A 122 1.22 5.22 14.10
N MET A 123 0.34 6.22 14.17
CA MET A 123 -0.80 6.11 15.07
C MET A 123 -1.69 4.94 14.60
N PRO A 124 -1.97 3.95 15.47
CA PRO A 124 -2.82 2.83 15.10
C PRO A 124 -4.22 3.29 14.68
N LEU A 125 -4.75 2.68 13.63
CA LEU A 125 -6.09 2.96 13.16
C LEU A 125 -7.14 2.35 14.11
N ALA A 126 -8.28 3.01 14.24
CA ALA A 126 -9.43 2.44 14.94
C ALA A 126 -9.99 1.22 14.17
N LYS A 127 -10.67 0.32 14.89
CA LYS A 127 -11.21 -0.91 14.32
C LYS A 127 -12.07 -0.67 13.08
N GLU A 128 -12.94 0.33 13.13
CA GLU A 128 -13.84 0.70 12.03
C GLU A 128 -13.08 1.16 10.79
N GLN A 129 -11.93 1.82 10.98
CA GLN A 129 -11.05 2.26 9.88
C GLN A 129 -10.33 1.06 9.25
N ILE A 130 -9.91 0.08 10.05
CA ILE A 130 -9.30 -1.16 9.57
C ILE A 130 -10.31 -1.97 8.76
N GLU A 131 -11.54 -2.12 9.25
CA GLU A 131 -12.62 -2.84 8.56
C GLU A 131 -12.95 -2.23 7.18
N THR A 132 -12.79 -0.92 7.04
CA THR A 132 -13.05 -0.20 5.78
C THR A 132 -11.81 0.01 4.91
N ALA A 133 -10.61 -0.37 5.39
CA ALA A 133 -9.35 -0.13 4.69
C ALA A 133 -9.27 -0.78 3.30
N PHE A 134 -10.00 -1.87 3.09
CA PHE A 134 -10.09 -2.58 1.82
C PHE A 134 -11.29 -2.14 0.94
N SER A 135 -11.98 -1.08 1.31
CA SER A 135 -13.10 -0.56 0.53
C SER A 135 -12.62 0.47 -0.50
N LEU A 136 -13.25 0.48 -1.68
CA LEU A 136 -12.90 1.40 -2.78
C LEU A 136 -13.14 2.90 -2.42
N LEU A 137 -14.03 3.15 -1.47
CA LEU A 137 -14.33 4.48 -0.96
C LEU A 137 -14.12 4.47 0.56
N PRO A 138 -12.95 4.85 1.05
CA PRO A 138 -12.77 5.02 2.49
C PRO A 138 -13.75 6.10 2.98
N SER A 139 -14.41 5.82 4.10
CA SER A 139 -15.34 6.77 4.71
C SER A 139 -14.67 8.12 4.89
N SER A 140 -15.28 9.17 4.36
CA SER A 140 -14.78 10.55 4.27
C SER A 140 -14.59 11.27 5.62
N LYS A 141 -14.52 10.53 6.72
CA LYS A 141 -14.32 11.07 8.07
C LYS A 141 -12.96 10.63 8.62
N GLY A 142 -11.95 11.46 8.36
CA GLY A 142 -10.76 11.47 9.23
C GLY A 142 -9.43 10.99 8.65
N THR A 143 -9.25 10.79 7.37
CA THR A 143 -7.91 10.58 6.80
C THR A 143 -7.28 11.92 6.40
N THR A 144 -6.57 12.54 7.33
CA THR A 144 -5.65 13.66 7.08
C THR A 144 -4.34 13.19 6.43
N GLY A 145 -4.42 12.32 5.44
CA GLY A 145 -3.24 11.88 4.72
C GLY A 145 -3.66 11.51 3.31
N GLY A 146 -3.24 12.33 2.34
CA GLY A 146 -3.60 12.29 0.92
C GLY A 146 -3.34 10.97 0.19
N GLY A 147 -4.03 9.92 0.58
CA GLY A 147 -4.06 8.65 -0.14
C GLY A 147 -5.46 8.42 -0.71
N ASN A 148 -5.53 7.98 -1.96
CA ASN A 148 -6.79 7.80 -2.70
C ASN A 148 -7.64 6.60 -2.21
N GLY A 149 -7.15 5.85 -1.20
CA GLY A 149 -7.84 4.66 -0.66
C GLY A 149 -7.85 3.44 -1.59
N VAL A 150 -7.31 3.56 -2.80
CA VAL A 150 -7.33 2.49 -3.80
C VAL A 150 -6.20 1.49 -3.61
N GLY A 151 -5.04 1.91 -3.08
CA GLY A 151 -3.88 1.04 -2.95
C GLY A 151 -4.13 -0.24 -2.14
N LEU A 152 -4.75 -0.14 -0.94
CA LEU A 152 -5.10 -1.33 -0.16
C LEU A 152 -6.27 -2.11 -0.77
N TYR A 153 -7.21 -1.44 -1.44
CA TYR A 153 -8.24 -2.12 -2.22
C TYR A 153 -7.63 -2.94 -3.35
N SER A 154 -6.69 -2.37 -4.12
CA SER A 154 -5.94 -3.08 -5.17
C SER A 154 -5.23 -4.30 -4.64
N VAL A 155 -4.49 -4.14 -3.54
CA VAL A 155 -3.81 -5.25 -2.86
C VAL A 155 -4.79 -6.35 -2.49
N HIS A 156 -5.92 -5.99 -1.87
CA HIS A 156 -6.96 -6.95 -1.48
C HIS A 156 -7.52 -7.72 -2.68
N GLN A 157 -7.85 -7.02 -3.78
CA GLN A 157 -8.40 -7.66 -4.97
C GLN A 157 -7.39 -8.62 -5.63
N LEU A 158 -6.12 -8.22 -5.76
CA LEU A 158 -5.07 -9.05 -6.34
C LEU A 158 -4.80 -10.30 -5.49
N LEU A 159 -4.62 -10.13 -4.17
CA LEU A 159 -4.37 -11.26 -3.28
C LEU A 159 -5.57 -12.21 -3.20
N LYS A 160 -6.78 -11.68 -3.15
CA LYS A 160 -8.02 -12.48 -3.16
C LYS A 160 -8.17 -13.30 -4.43
N ARG A 161 -7.85 -12.72 -5.60
CA ARG A 161 -7.89 -13.42 -6.89
C ARG A 161 -6.93 -14.61 -6.92
N GLU A 162 -5.75 -14.46 -6.33
CA GLU A 162 -4.75 -15.52 -6.25
C GLU A 162 -5.02 -16.50 -5.08
N GLY A 163 -6.09 -16.32 -4.32
CA GLY A 163 -6.43 -17.17 -3.16
C GLY A 163 -5.50 -16.98 -1.96
N ILE A 164 -4.75 -15.87 -1.92
CA ILE A 164 -3.76 -15.59 -0.89
C ILE A 164 -4.40 -14.93 0.31
N SER A 165 -4.27 -15.57 1.47
CA SER A 165 -4.75 -15.01 2.74
C SER A 165 -3.90 -13.83 3.18
N HIS A 166 -4.54 -12.78 3.68
CA HIS A 166 -3.85 -11.59 4.16
C HIS A 166 -4.64 -10.89 5.26
N ARG A 167 -3.93 -10.12 6.10
CA ARG A 167 -4.52 -9.37 7.21
C ARG A 167 -3.89 -8.00 7.31
N PHE A 168 -4.69 -7.02 7.72
CA PHE A 168 -4.23 -5.69 8.08
C PHE A 168 -4.74 -5.38 9.49
N PHE A 169 -3.84 -5.07 10.41
CA PHE A 169 -4.17 -4.92 11.81
C PHE A 169 -3.25 -3.93 12.52
N ALA A 170 -3.76 -3.37 13.62
CA ALA A 170 -3.02 -2.50 14.51
C ALA A 170 -2.05 -3.32 15.38
N THR A 171 -0.87 -2.76 15.60
CA THR A 171 0.10 -3.22 16.59
C THR A 171 0.22 -2.16 17.69
N GLU A 172 1.00 -2.41 18.73
CA GLU A 172 1.17 -1.48 19.84
C GLU A 172 1.72 -0.11 19.40
N ASP A 173 2.58 -0.10 18.38
CA ASP A 173 3.34 1.06 17.91
C ASP A 173 3.10 1.40 16.42
N GLY A 174 2.09 0.79 15.78
CA GLY A 174 1.81 1.07 14.37
C GLY A 174 0.77 0.17 13.73
N MET A 175 0.95 -0.05 12.44
CA MET A 175 0.12 -0.94 11.62
C MET A 175 0.98 -2.05 11.01
N CYS A 176 0.38 -3.21 10.84
CA CYS A 176 1.00 -4.36 10.19
C CYS A 176 0.10 -4.90 9.08
N PHE A 177 0.68 -5.12 7.91
CA PHE A 177 0.09 -5.91 6.84
C PHE A 177 0.80 -7.26 6.76
N GLU A 178 0.04 -8.32 6.71
CA GLU A 178 0.53 -9.71 6.69
C GLU A 178 -0.05 -10.43 5.48
N ILE A 179 0.81 -11.17 4.76
CA ILE A 179 0.46 -12.05 3.65
C ILE A 179 0.90 -13.46 4.00
N ASP A 180 -0.05 -14.41 4.03
CA ASP A 180 0.25 -15.83 4.24
C ASP A 180 0.52 -16.50 2.88
N LEU A 181 1.78 -16.85 2.64
CA LEU A 181 2.27 -17.42 1.39
C LEU A 181 2.26 -18.97 1.37
N LYS A 182 1.76 -19.61 2.43
CA LYS A 182 1.71 -21.09 2.56
C LYS A 182 0.80 -21.76 1.53
N THR A 183 -0.09 -21.00 0.91
CA THR A 183 -1.07 -21.52 -0.07
C THR A 183 -0.62 -21.38 -1.51
N ILE A 184 0.58 -20.86 -1.77
CA ILE A 184 1.13 -20.65 -3.12
C ILE A 184 2.13 -21.79 -3.39
N GLU A 185 1.62 -22.94 -3.84
CA GLU A 185 2.40 -24.03 -4.41
C GLU A 185 2.50 -23.91 -5.93
#